data_ceeeb85243dfb03d4bdcc92a337abfb7
#
_entry.id   ceeeb85243dfb03d4bdcc92a337abfb7
#
_cell.length_a   1.000
_cell.length_b   1.000
_cell.length_c   1.000
_cell.angle_alpha   90.00
_cell.angle_beta   90.00
_cell.angle_gamma   90.00
#
_symmetry.space_group_name_H-M   'P 1'
#
loop_
_entity.id
_entity.type
_entity.pdbx_description
1 polymer ?
#
loop_
_entity_poly.entity_id
_entity_poly.type
_entity_poly.pdbx_seq_one_letter_code
_entity_poly.pdbx_strand_id
1 'polypeptide(L)'
;FEDRAITVITGPNGSGKATLIKLLMGLEKPTSGQILFNGEDVTPLSVTERAKRGFTIAFQQPVRFKGITVKKLLSLASGSQPDIGQMCDCLSAVGLCARDYIDRQVDGTLSGGELKRIELAMAIAKGGEVFLLDEPEAGIDLWSFEDLVRIFNRLHDKTVIIVSHQHRILETADKIVLFENDRIVSAGKREEMFAKLAERPALCAMRVKEV
;
A
#
# COMPACT_ATOMS: atom_id res chain seq x y z
N PHE A 1 7.75 1.12 -13.47
CA PHE A 1 7.46 0.01 -12.56
C PHE A 1 7.30 -1.25 -13.37
N GLU A 2 7.66 -2.39 -12.81
CA GLU A 2 7.56 -3.70 -13.46
C GLU A 2 6.17 -4.29 -13.23
N ASP A 3 5.63 -4.96 -14.25
CA ASP A 3 4.36 -5.68 -14.14
C ASP A 3 4.53 -6.89 -13.21
N ARG A 4 3.51 -7.16 -12.38
CA ARG A 4 3.47 -8.30 -11.45
C ARG A 4 4.71 -8.43 -10.56
N ALA A 5 5.13 -7.30 -10.02
CA ALA A 5 6.28 -7.22 -9.15
C ALA A 5 6.01 -6.26 -7.98
N ILE A 6 6.66 -6.52 -6.86
CA ILE A 6 6.64 -5.64 -5.70
C ILE A 6 7.78 -4.65 -5.83
N THR A 7 7.43 -3.39 -6.05
CA THR A 7 8.40 -2.28 -6.06
C THR A 7 8.25 -1.46 -4.77
N VAL A 8 9.32 -1.37 -3.99
CA VAL A 8 9.34 -0.51 -2.80
C VAL A 8 10.09 0.79 -3.10
N ILE A 9 9.42 1.91 -2.85
CA ILE A 9 9.98 3.26 -2.97
C ILE A 9 10.41 3.70 -1.58
N THR A 10 11.69 3.98 -1.42
CA THR A 10 12.27 4.46 -0.15
C THR A 10 13.00 5.78 -0.35
N GLY A 11 13.33 6.46 0.75
CA GLY A 11 14.07 7.71 0.73
C GLY A 11 13.66 8.64 1.88
N PRO A 12 14.33 9.78 2.07
CA PRO A 12 14.08 10.72 3.17
C PRO A 12 12.61 11.20 3.22
N ASN A 13 12.16 11.60 4.41
CA ASN A 13 10.87 12.25 4.56
C ASN A 13 10.86 13.58 3.79
N GLY A 14 9.69 13.90 3.17
CA GLY A 14 9.55 15.10 2.36
C GLY A 14 10.16 15.00 0.94
N SER A 15 10.67 13.85 0.51
CA SER A 15 11.25 13.67 -0.83
C SER A 15 10.24 13.48 -1.96
N GLY A 16 8.93 13.65 -1.72
CA GLY A 16 7.89 13.57 -2.76
C GLY A 16 7.28 12.18 -2.98
N LYS A 17 7.63 11.13 -2.19
CA LYS A 17 7.11 9.76 -2.36
C LYS A 17 5.58 9.67 -2.31
N ALA A 18 4.96 10.29 -1.31
CA ALA A 18 3.50 10.33 -1.19
C ALA A 18 2.84 11.09 -2.35
N THR A 19 3.49 12.14 -2.85
CA THR A 19 3.05 12.87 -4.05
C THR A 19 3.07 11.95 -5.28
N LEU A 20 4.09 11.13 -5.44
CA LEU A 20 4.17 10.15 -6.52
C LEU A 20 3.01 9.16 -6.47
N ILE A 21 2.68 8.61 -5.29
CA ILE A 21 1.50 7.74 -5.13
C ILE A 21 0.20 8.46 -5.53
N LYS A 22 0.04 9.71 -5.12
CA LYS A 22 -1.13 10.52 -5.47
C LYS A 22 -1.23 10.79 -6.99
N LEU A 23 -0.11 11.07 -7.65
CA LEU A 23 -0.02 11.22 -9.11
C LEU A 23 -0.43 9.92 -9.81
N LEU A 24 0.09 8.77 -9.37
CA LEU A 24 -0.24 7.46 -9.92
C LEU A 24 -1.72 7.12 -9.77
N MET A 25 -2.35 7.49 -8.65
CA MET A 25 -3.78 7.28 -8.44
C MET A 25 -4.67 8.32 -9.15
N GLY A 26 -4.10 9.46 -9.58
CA GLY A 26 -4.85 10.58 -10.19
C GLY A 26 -5.52 11.51 -9.17
N LEU A 27 -5.06 11.49 -7.93
CA LEU A 27 -5.43 12.45 -6.88
C LEU A 27 -4.77 13.81 -7.10
N GLU A 28 -3.60 13.81 -7.71
CA GLU A 28 -2.86 14.98 -8.14
C GLU A 28 -2.63 14.88 -9.66
N LYS A 29 -2.55 16.01 -10.34
CA LYS A 29 -2.24 16.05 -11.77
C LYS A 29 -0.78 16.39 -12.00
N PRO A 30 -0.06 15.65 -12.86
CA PRO A 30 1.30 16.00 -13.20
C PRO A 30 1.34 17.31 -14.00
N THR A 31 2.34 18.14 -13.76
CA THR A 31 2.59 19.38 -14.52
C THR A 31 3.05 19.05 -15.94
N SER A 32 3.77 17.93 -16.11
CA SER A 32 4.28 17.44 -17.40
C SER A 32 4.52 15.95 -17.33
N GLY A 33 4.74 15.32 -18.49
CA GLY A 33 4.96 13.88 -18.61
C GLY A 33 3.66 13.10 -18.74
N GLN A 34 3.79 11.77 -18.77
CA GLN A 34 2.70 10.83 -18.96
C GLN A 34 2.78 9.67 -17.98
N ILE A 35 1.63 9.14 -17.60
CA ILE A 35 1.49 7.90 -16.84
C ILE A 35 0.86 6.88 -17.77
N LEU A 36 1.61 5.83 -18.10
CA LEU A 36 1.15 4.76 -18.97
C LEU A 36 0.80 3.52 -18.14
N PHE A 37 -0.35 2.92 -18.44
CA PHE A 37 -0.77 1.65 -17.87
C PHE A 37 -1.14 0.70 -19.01
N ASN A 38 -0.44 -0.42 -19.13
CA ASN A 38 -0.58 -1.37 -20.25
C ASN A 38 -0.49 -0.71 -21.64
N GLY A 39 0.38 0.31 -21.75
CA GLY A 39 0.57 1.06 -23.00
C GLY A 39 -0.45 2.18 -23.25
N GLU A 40 -1.50 2.29 -22.43
CA GLU A 40 -2.50 3.37 -22.53
C GLU A 40 -2.13 4.56 -21.64
N ASP A 41 -2.34 5.78 -22.12
CA ASP A 41 -2.16 6.99 -21.34
C ASP A 41 -3.33 7.18 -20.36
N VAL A 42 -3.05 6.97 -19.09
CA VAL A 42 -4.00 7.16 -17.99
C VAL A 42 -3.86 8.52 -17.30
N THR A 43 -2.98 9.39 -17.80
CA THR A 43 -2.73 10.72 -17.23
C THR A 43 -4.00 11.56 -17.13
N PRO A 44 -4.86 11.65 -18.17
CA PRO A 44 -6.06 12.48 -18.13
C PRO A 44 -7.17 11.88 -17.26
N LEU A 45 -7.07 10.61 -16.89
CA LEU A 45 -8.14 9.91 -16.19
C LEU A 45 -8.29 10.36 -14.74
N SER A 46 -9.54 10.46 -14.29
CA SER A 46 -9.90 10.70 -12.91
C SER A 46 -9.57 9.50 -12.01
N VAL A 47 -9.54 9.73 -10.70
CA VAL A 47 -9.38 8.67 -9.67
C VAL A 47 -10.38 7.54 -9.89
N THR A 48 -11.65 7.86 -10.17
CA THR A 48 -12.71 6.87 -10.40
C THR A 48 -12.45 6.02 -11.63
N GLU A 49 -11.98 6.62 -12.73
CA GLU A 49 -11.67 5.91 -13.96
C GLU A 49 -10.46 4.99 -13.79
N ARG A 50 -9.42 5.47 -13.07
CA ARG A 50 -8.26 4.62 -12.73
C ARG A 50 -8.66 3.49 -11.79
N ALA A 51 -9.52 3.76 -10.79
CA ALA A 51 -10.04 2.72 -9.91
C ALA A 51 -10.82 1.64 -10.66
N LYS A 52 -11.60 2.00 -11.68
CA LYS A 52 -12.31 1.05 -12.58
C LYS A 52 -11.35 0.25 -13.46
N ARG A 53 -10.15 0.77 -13.75
CA ARG A 53 -9.09 0.08 -14.49
C ARG A 53 -8.19 -0.79 -13.61
N GLY A 54 -8.54 -0.95 -12.34
CA GLY A 54 -7.83 -1.85 -11.43
C GLY A 54 -6.78 -1.18 -10.55
N PHE A 55 -6.74 0.15 -10.47
CA PHE A 55 -5.91 0.83 -9.47
C PHE A 55 -6.57 0.80 -8.11
N THR A 56 -5.83 0.44 -7.10
CA THR A 56 -6.26 0.41 -5.69
C THR A 56 -5.23 1.16 -4.85
N ILE A 57 -5.70 1.94 -3.88
CA ILE A 57 -4.83 2.72 -2.99
C ILE A 57 -5.17 2.43 -1.52
N ALA A 58 -4.13 2.33 -0.70
CA ALA A 58 -4.21 2.44 0.76
C ALA A 58 -3.36 3.63 1.20
N PHE A 59 -3.94 4.54 1.97
CA PHE A 59 -3.31 5.77 2.42
C PHE A 59 -2.45 5.57 3.66
N GLN A 60 -1.51 6.46 3.91
CA GLN A 60 -0.73 6.46 5.15
C GLN A 60 -1.63 6.57 6.39
N GLN A 61 -2.62 7.46 6.35
CA GLN A 61 -3.63 7.58 7.41
C GLN A 61 -4.97 7.01 6.94
N PRO A 62 -5.48 5.95 7.59
CA PRO A 62 -6.75 5.36 7.22
C PRO A 62 -7.91 6.32 7.49
N VAL A 63 -8.89 6.30 6.59
CA VAL A 63 -10.08 7.14 6.69
C VAL A 63 -11.10 6.52 7.66
N ARG A 64 -11.68 7.34 8.54
CA ARG A 64 -12.77 6.94 9.44
C ARG A 64 -14.12 7.27 8.84
N PHE A 65 -15.06 6.36 8.93
CA PHE A 65 -16.41 6.49 8.38
C PHE A 65 -17.44 6.37 9.50
N LYS A 66 -18.11 7.45 9.86
CA LYS A 66 -19.16 7.41 10.87
C LYS A 66 -20.40 6.67 10.33
N GLY A 67 -20.95 5.75 11.14
CA GLY A 67 -22.19 5.07 10.83
C GLY A 67 -22.10 3.96 9.76
N ILE A 68 -20.88 3.53 9.41
CA ILE A 68 -20.64 2.45 8.44
C ILE A 68 -19.93 1.29 9.15
N THR A 69 -20.45 0.08 8.97
CA THR A 69 -19.82 -1.14 9.49
C THR A 69 -18.72 -1.65 8.55
N VAL A 70 -17.81 -2.46 9.08
CA VAL A 70 -16.78 -3.16 8.28
C VAL A 70 -17.42 -3.97 7.16
N LYS A 71 -18.49 -4.71 7.44
CA LYS A 71 -19.29 -5.43 6.43
C LYS A 71 -19.70 -4.52 5.27
N LYS A 72 -20.26 -3.36 5.58
CA LYS A 72 -20.73 -2.41 4.56
C LYS A 72 -19.55 -1.86 3.74
N LEU A 73 -18.42 -1.57 4.38
CA LEU A 73 -17.23 -1.11 3.67
C LEU A 73 -16.66 -2.16 2.73
N LEU A 74 -16.55 -3.43 3.16
CA LEU A 74 -16.10 -4.53 2.31
C LEU A 74 -17.02 -4.71 1.10
N SER A 75 -18.34 -4.63 1.31
CA SER A 75 -19.33 -4.69 0.21
C SER A 75 -19.18 -3.53 -0.77
N LEU A 76 -18.94 -2.31 -0.28
CA LEU A 76 -18.70 -1.15 -1.15
C LEU A 76 -17.38 -1.27 -1.92
N ALA A 77 -16.33 -1.79 -1.26
CA ALA A 77 -15.03 -1.96 -1.88
C ALA A 77 -15.05 -3.00 -3.00
N SER A 78 -15.70 -4.16 -2.78
CA SER A 78 -15.82 -5.23 -3.77
C SER A 78 -16.74 -4.89 -4.95
N GLY A 79 -17.57 -3.84 -4.81
CA GLY A 79 -18.60 -3.50 -5.81
C GLY A 79 -19.73 -4.54 -5.93
N SER A 80 -19.79 -5.49 -4.99
CA SER A 80 -20.76 -6.60 -4.93
C SER A 80 -21.24 -6.79 -3.49
N GLN A 81 -22.09 -7.77 -3.26
CA GLN A 81 -22.40 -8.25 -1.91
C GLN A 81 -21.61 -9.55 -1.68
N PRO A 82 -20.37 -9.46 -1.16
CA PRO A 82 -19.58 -10.64 -0.87
C PRO A 82 -20.31 -11.48 0.19
N ASP A 83 -20.21 -12.80 0.05
CA ASP A 83 -20.70 -13.71 1.08
C ASP A 83 -19.83 -13.63 2.36
N ILE A 84 -20.29 -14.26 3.42
CA ILE A 84 -19.59 -14.23 4.72
C ILE A 84 -18.20 -14.88 4.60
N GLY A 85 -18.03 -15.90 3.77
CA GLY A 85 -16.76 -16.58 3.54
C GLY A 85 -15.73 -15.62 2.93
N GLN A 86 -16.09 -14.93 1.85
CA GLN A 86 -15.24 -13.94 1.20
C GLN A 86 -14.84 -12.79 2.15
N MET A 87 -15.77 -12.33 2.99
CA MET A 87 -15.48 -11.32 4.01
C MET A 87 -14.51 -11.86 5.08
N CYS A 88 -14.71 -13.12 5.50
CA CYS A 88 -13.79 -13.80 6.42
C CYS A 88 -12.39 -13.91 5.82
N ASP A 89 -12.26 -14.27 4.55
CA ASP A 89 -10.98 -14.38 3.87
C ASP A 89 -10.24 -13.05 3.80
N CYS A 90 -10.94 -11.95 3.49
CA CYS A 90 -10.36 -10.62 3.46
C CYS A 90 -9.89 -10.17 4.84
N LEU A 91 -10.69 -10.38 5.90
CA LEU A 91 -10.34 -9.98 7.26
C LEU A 91 -9.24 -10.88 7.85
N SER A 92 -9.30 -12.18 7.62
CA SER A 92 -8.27 -13.12 8.06
C SER A 92 -6.93 -12.85 7.38
N ALA A 93 -6.94 -12.40 6.11
CA ALA A 93 -5.74 -12.02 5.40
C ALA A 93 -4.95 -10.89 6.08
N VAL A 94 -5.66 -10.04 6.82
CA VAL A 94 -5.07 -8.90 7.56
C VAL A 94 -4.99 -9.17 9.09
N GLY A 95 -5.11 -10.42 9.51
CA GLY A 95 -5.04 -10.81 10.93
C GLY A 95 -6.23 -10.35 11.78
N LEU A 96 -7.40 -10.11 11.18
CA LEU A 96 -8.63 -9.77 11.90
C LEU A 96 -9.63 -10.92 11.88
N CYS A 97 -10.23 -11.23 13.04
CA CYS A 97 -11.29 -12.22 13.11
C CYS A 97 -12.62 -11.61 12.61
N ALA A 98 -13.20 -12.18 11.54
CA ALA A 98 -14.44 -11.65 10.99
C ALA A 98 -15.57 -11.63 12.01
N ARG A 99 -15.67 -12.64 12.90
CA ARG A 99 -16.70 -12.72 13.96
C ARG A 99 -16.68 -11.49 14.85
N ASP A 100 -15.47 -10.94 15.14
CA ASP A 100 -15.32 -9.84 16.08
C ASP A 100 -15.41 -8.47 15.41
N TYR A 101 -15.17 -8.39 14.08
CA TYR A 101 -15.03 -7.11 13.39
C TYR A 101 -16.12 -6.82 12.36
N ILE A 102 -16.78 -7.83 11.76
CA ILE A 102 -17.64 -7.65 10.60
C ILE A 102 -18.81 -6.66 10.83
N ASP A 103 -19.39 -6.67 12.02
CA ASP A 103 -20.50 -5.79 12.40
C ASP A 103 -20.06 -4.53 13.18
N ARG A 104 -18.75 -4.38 13.47
CA ARG A 104 -18.24 -3.18 14.13
C ARG A 104 -18.33 -1.96 13.21
N GLN A 105 -18.63 -0.82 13.81
CA GLN A 105 -18.57 0.47 13.11
C GLN A 105 -17.11 0.91 12.94
N VAL A 106 -16.83 1.55 11.80
CA VAL A 106 -15.50 2.09 11.49
C VAL A 106 -15.41 3.51 12.02
N ASP A 107 -15.40 3.64 13.33
CA ASP A 107 -15.42 4.90 14.06
C ASP A 107 -14.20 5.06 14.99
N GLY A 108 -14.33 5.95 15.98
CA GLY A 108 -13.28 6.24 16.96
C GLY A 108 -12.98 5.13 17.97
N THR A 109 -13.75 4.03 18.00
CA THR A 109 -13.53 2.90 18.92
C THR A 109 -12.47 1.92 18.40
N LEU A 110 -12.13 2.00 17.08
CA LEU A 110 -11.08 1.21 16.49
C LEU A 110 -9.72 1.90 16.70
N SER A 111 -8.71 1.12 17.06
CA SER A 111 -7.32 1.58 17.10
C SER A 111 -6.81 1.94 15.70
N GLY A 112 -5.71 2.70 15.63
CA GLY A 112 -5.08 3.03 14.35
C GLY A 112 -4.66 1.79 13.57
N GLY A 113 -4.09 0.79 14.23
CA GLY A 113 -3.69 -0.47 13.61
C GLY A 113 -4.86 -1.31 13.11
N GLU A 114 -5.99 -1.36 13.84
CA GLU A 114 -7.21 -2.03 13.37
C GLU A 114 -7.79 -1.34 12.14
N LEU A 115 -7.85 -0.01 12.13
CA LEU A 115 -8.30 0.76 10.97
C LEU A 115 -7.41 0.52 9.75
N LYS A 116 -6.09 0.48 9.94
CA LYS A 116 -5.14 0.21 8.87
C LYS A 116 -5.34 -1.18 8.27
N ARG A 117 -5.53 -2.18 9.11
CA ARG A 117 -5.82 -3.55 8.66
C ARG A 117 -7.16 -3.64 7.93
N ILE A 118 -8.19 -2.92 8.38
CA ILE A 118 -9.49 -2.86 7.67
C ILE A 118 -9.33 -2.18 6.31
N GLU A 119 -8.54 -1.10 6.19
CA GLU A 119 -8.22 -0.46 4.92
C GLU A 119 -7.54 -1.43 3.95
N LEU A 120 -6.56 -2.21 4.42
CA LEU A 120 -5.91 -3.24 3.61
C LEU A 120 -6.89 -4.37 3.21
N ALA A 121 -7.78 -4.79 4.11
CA ALA A 121 -8.84 -5.74 3.78
C ALA A 121 -9.77 -5.22 2.69
N MET A 122 -10.12 -3.92 2.72
CA MET A 122 -10.89 -3.26 1.65
C MET A 122 -10.12 -3.25 0.33
N ALA A 123 -8.81 -2.99 0.35
CA ALA A 123 -7.97 -3.04 -0.84
C ALA A 123 -7.95 -4.44 -1.46
N ILE A 124 -7.85 -5.50 -0.62
CA ILE A 124 -7.93 -6.89 -1.05
C ILE A 124 -9.33 -7.21 -1.61
N ALA A 125 -10.40 -6.81 -0.91
CA ALA A 125 -11.78 -7.04 -1.33
C ALA A 125 -12.11 -6.36 -2.66
N LYS A 126 -11.58 -5.16 -2.89
CA LYS A 126 -11.70 -4.46 -4.16
C LYS A 126 -10.98 -5.21 -5.28
N GLY A 127 -9.85 -5.80 -4.95
CA GLY A 127 -8.97 -6.39 -5.95
C GLY A 127 -8.35 -5.33 -6.87
N GLY A 128 -7.83 -5.76 -8.00
CA GLY A 128 -7.25 -4.90 -9.01
C GLY A 128 -5.94 -5.44 -9.55
N GLU A 129 -5.36 -4.69 -10.48
CA GLU A 129 -4.07 -5.03 -11.11
C GLU A 129 -2.91 -4.26 -10.47
N VAL A 130 -3.16 -3.05 -9.95
CA VAL A 130 -2.16 -2.16 -9.37
C VAL A 130 -2.56 -1.77 -7.96
N PHE A 131 -1.69 -2.05 -7.00
CA PHE A 131 -1.83 -1.67 -5.60
C PHE A 131 -0.82 -0.57 -5.26
N LEU A 132 -1.32 0.56 -4.81
CA LEU A 132 -0.55 1.71 -4.36
C LEU A 132 -0.67 1.80 -2.83
N LEU A 133 0.40 1.49 -2.11
CA LEU A 133 0.39 1.40 -0.66
C LEU A 133 1.34 2.46 -0.08
N ASP A 134 0.77 3.44 0.62
CA ASP A 134 1.55 4.52 1.25
C ASP A 134 1.73 4.23 2.74
N GLU A 135 2.94 3.86 3.13
CA GLU A 135 3.33 3.44 4.49
C GLU A 135 2.28 2.48 5.12
N PRO A 136 2.06 1.30 4.49
CA PRO A 136 1.02 0.37 4.95
C PRO A 136 1.27 -0.16 6.36
N GLU A 137 2.49 -0.06 6.87
CA GLU A 137 2.91 -0.42 8.21
C GLU A 137 2.62 0.64 9.28
N ALA A 138 2.22 1.85 8.90
CA ALA A 138 2.02 2.94 9.84
C ALA A 138 0.95 2.60 10.88
N GLY A 139 1.33 2.61 12.17
CA GLY A 139 0.44 2.29 13.28
C GLY A 139 0.17 0.80 13.50
N ILE A 140 0.83 -0.08 12.75
CA ILE A 140 0.78 -1.52 12.96
C ILE A 140 1.87 -1.91 13.99
N ASP A 141 1.49 -2.72 14.97
CA ASP A 141 2.43 -3.23 15.96
C ASP A 141 3.36 -4.31 15.37
N LEU A 142 4.48 -4.54 16.05
CA LEU A 142 5.52 -5.46 15.59
C LEU A 142 5.01 -6.91 15.38
N TRP A 143 4.06 -7.36 16.18
CA TRP A 143 3.52 -8.72 16.10
C TRP A 143 2.61 -8.91 14.87
N SER A 144 1.90 -7.86 14.50
CA SER A 144 1.02 -7.84 13.32
C SER A 144 1.78 -7.58 12.01
N PHE A 145 3.08 -7.30 12.07
CA PHE A 145 3.89 -7.03 10.89
C PHE A 145 4.03 -8.25 9.97
N GLU A 146 4.07 -9.45 10.53
CA GLU A 146 4.13 -10.69 9.73
C GLU A 146 2.87 -10.90 8.89
N ASP A 147 1.70 -10.48 9.39
CA ASP A 147 0.47 -10.53 8.62
C ASP A 147 0.54 -9.57 7.42
N LEU A 148 1.18 -8.41 7.59
CA LEU A 148 1.41 -7.47 6.48
C LEU A 148 2.31 -8.08 5.40
N VAL A 149 3.39 -8.74 5.77
CA VAL A 149 4.27 -9.45 4.83
C VAL A 149 3.50 -10.57 4.10
N ARG A 150 2.63 -11.31 4.80
CA ARG A 150 1.77 -12.32 4.17
C ARG A 150 0.81 -11.72 3.14
N ILE A 151 0.30 -10.50 3.39
CA ILE A 151 -0.55 -9.78 2.41
C ILE A 151 0.25 -9.52 1.13
N PHE A 152 1.48 -9.01 1.25
CA PHE A 152 2.32 -8.74 0.07
C PHE A 152 2.60 -10.02 -0.71
N ASN A 153 2.90 -11.12 -0.03
CA ASN A 153 3.10 -12.42 -0.68
C ASN A 153 1.85 -12.93 -1.42
N ARG A 154 0.65 -12.58 -0.97
CA ARG A 154 -0.60 -12.90 -1.69
C ARG A 154 -0.84 -12.03 -2.93
N LEU A 155 -0.19 -10.89 -2.99
CA LEU A 155 -0.29 -9.94 -4.11
C LEU A 155 0.84 -10.11 -5.15
N HIS A 156 1.62 -11.21 -5.08
CA HIS A 156 2.78 -11.44 -5.96
C HIS A 156 2.44 -11.53 -7.46
N ASP A 157 1.18 -11.81 -7.80
CA ASP A 157 0.66 -11.83 -9.17
C ASP A 157 0.14 -10.45 -9.63
N LYS A 158 0.29 -9.43 -8.81
CA LYS A 158 -0.15 -8.05 -9.04
C LYS A 158 1.03 -7.09 -9.09
N THR A 159 0.82 -5.94 -9.69
CA THR A 159 1.78 -4.84 -9.60
C THR A 159 1.58 -4.10 -8.29
N VAL A 160 2.54 -4.19 -7.37
CA VAL A 160 2.45 -3.57 -6.05
C VAL A 160 3.53 -2.50 -5.90
N ILE A 161 3.10 -1.27 -5.62
CA ILE A 161 3.99 -0.13 -5.39
C ILE A 161 3.81 0.29 -3.93
N ILE A 162 4.84 0.13 -3.13
CA ILE A 162 4.84 0.42 -1.70
C ILE A 162 5.78 1.58 -1.43
N VAL A 163 5.31 2.61 -0.76
CA VAL A 163 6.17 3.60 -0.12
C VAL A 163 6.45 3.14 1.30
N SER A 164 7.70 2.88 1.62
CA SER A 164 8.13 2.50 2.96
C SER A 164 9.61 2.77 3.18
N HIS A 165 9.97 2.96 4.45
CA HIS A 165 11.36 3.03 4.91
C HIS A 165 11.71 1.88 5.86
N GLN A 166 10.79 0.97 6.12
CA GLN A 166 10.99 -0.18 6.99
C GLN A 166 11.81 -1.26 6.28
N HIS A 167 12.91 -1.69 6.93
CA HIS A 167 13.84 -2.68 6.37
C HIS A 167 13.11 -3.99 6.00
N ARG A 168 12.24 -4.47 6.87
CA ARG A 168 11.47 -5.71 6.65
C ARG A 168 10.54 -5.64 5.44
N ILE A 169 10.04 -4.45 5.05
CA ILE A 169 9.26 -4.27 3.82
C ILE A 169 10.20 -4.22 2.61
N LEU A 170 11.35 -3.57 2.73
CA LEU A 170 12.35 -3.58 1.67
C LEU A 170 12.81 -5.02 1.33
N GLU A 171 12.83 -5.92 2.32
CA GLU A 171 13.16 -7.34 2.12
C GLU A 171 12.13 -8.11 1.28
N THR A 172 10.88 -7.63 1.20
CA THR A 172 9.83 -8.25 0.37
C THR A 172 9.86 -7.78 -1.08
N ALA A 173 10.67 -6.76 -1.39
CA ALA A 173 10.69 -6.14 -2.71
C ALA A 173 11.41 -7.01 -3.76
N ASP A 174 10.87 -7.04 -4.96
CA ASP A 174 11.60 -7.49 -6.16
C ASP A 174 12.53 -6.37 -6.64
N LYS A 175 12.06 -5.11 -6.50
CA LYS A 175 12.78 -3.91 -6.91
C LYS A 175 12.67 -2.81 -5.85
N ILE A 176 13.78 -2.12 -5.61
CA ILE A 176 13.82 -0.96 -4.72
C ILE A 176 14.14 0.28 -5.55
N VAL A 177 13.39 1.36 -5.28
CA VAL A 177 13.58 2.69 -5.87
C VAL A 177 13.94 3.66 -4.77
N LEU A 178 15.11 4.27 -4.87
CA LEU A 178 15.53 5.34 -3.98
C LEU A 178 15.07 6.68 -4.55
N PHE A 179 14.25 7.39 -3.78
CA PHE A 179 13.64 8.65 -4.17
C PHE A 179 14.11 9.77 -3.25
N GLU A 180 14.79 10.77 -3.80
CA GLU A 180 15.34 11.91 -3.06
C GLU A 180 15.15 13.19 -3.89
N ASN A 181 14.77 14.30 -3.23
CA ASN A 181 14.60 15.61 -3.87
C ASN A 181 13.73 15.53 -5.14
N ASP A 182 12.57 14.88 -5.03
CA ASP A 182 11.59 14.70 -6.10
C ASP A 182 12.11 13.95 -7.34
N ARG A 183 13.16 13.14 -7.18
CA ARG A 183 13.81 12.40 -8.27
C ARG A 183 14.13 10.96 -7.87
N ILE A 184 14.09 10.07 -8.85
CA ILE A 184 14.67 8.74 -8.70
C ILE A 184 16.19 8.86 -8.79
N VAL A 185 16.87 8.59 -7.68
CA VAL A 185 18.33 8.64 -7.58
C VAL A 185 18.96 7.31 -7.99
N SER A 186 18.33 6.21 -7.60
CA SER A 186 18.76 4.86 -7.95
C SER A 186 17.57 3.93 -7.95
N ALA A 187 17.61 2.93 -8.81
CA ALA A 187 16.65 1.85 -8.84
C ALA A 187 17.36 0.56 -9.28
N GLY A 188 16.94 -0.57 -8.72
CA GLY A 188 17.56 -1.86 -9.05
C GLY A 188 16.90 -3.00 -8.28
N LYS A 189 17.42 -4.21 -8.50
CA LYS A 189 17.02 -5.37 -7.73
C LYS A 189 17.35 -5.19 -6.25
N ARG A 190 16.61 -5.86 -5.40
CA ARG A 190 16.75 -5.77 -3.94
C ARG A 190 18.21 -5.89 -3.47
N GLU A 191 18.92 -6.93 -3.92
CA GLU A 191 20.29 -7.22 -3.47
C GLU A 191 21.27 -6.09 -3.81
N GLU A 192 21.18 -5.55 -5.03
CA GLU A 192 22.01 -4.44 -5.50
C GLU A 192 21.73 -3.15 -4.72
N MET A 193 20.46 -2.93 -4.42
CA MET A 193 20.04 -1.72 -3.71
C MET A 193 20.39 -1.77 -2.23
N PHE A 194 20.32 -2.93 -1.56
CA PHE A 194 20.78 -3.06 -0.19
C PHE A 194 22.27 -2.74 -0.06
N ALA A 195 23.11 -3.20 -0.99
CA ALA A 195 24.53 -2.85 -1.00
C ALA A 195 24.72 -1.33 -1.09
N LYS A 196 24.04 -0.66 -2.03
CA LYS A 196 24.11 0.81 -2.19
C LYS A 196 23.56 1.58 -1.00
N LEU A 197 22.48 1.10 -0.36
CA LEU A 197 21.90 1.75 0.81
C LEU A 197 22.80 1.61 2.04
N ALA A 198 23.54 0.50 2.17
CA ALA A 198 24.49 0.28 3.25
C ALA A 198 25.71 1.20 3.20
N GLU A 199 26.10 1.67 2.02
CA GLU A 199 27.21 2.62 1.81
C GLU A 199 26.85 4.08 2.14
N ARG A 200 25.56 4.39 2.38
CA ARG A 200 25.09 5.76 2.66
C ARG A 200 24.95 6.03 4.16
N PRO A 201 25.76 6.92 4.75
CA PRO A 201 25.79 7.18 6.20
C PRO A 201 24.43 7.65 6.77
N ALA A 202 23.66 8.43 6.01
CA ALA A 202 22.37 8.98 6.44
C ALA A 202 21.26 7.93 6.56
N LEU A 203 21.35 6.81 5.85
CA LEU A 203 20.40 5.70 5.91
C LEU A 203 20.84 4.64 6.93
N CYS A 204 22.14 4.61 7.29
CA CYS A 204 22.68 3.73 8.33
C CYS A 204 22.14 4.09 9.73
N ALA A 205 21.71 5.33 9.98
CA ALA A 205 21.07 5.75 11.22
C ALA A 205 19.71 5.06 11.48
N MET A 206 19.10 4.44 10.48
CA MET A 206 17.89 3.62 10.63
C MET A 206 18.20 2.24 11.24
N ARG A 207 19.44 1.73 11.16
CA ARG A 207 19.84 0.45 11.76
C ARG A 207 20.00 0.49 13.29
N VAL A 208 20.17 1.67 13.90
CA VAL A 208 20.51 1.81 15.33
C VAL A 208 19.28 1.90 16.24
N LYS A 209 18.07 1.90 15.71
CA LYS A 209 16.83 1.94 16.52
C LYS A 209 16.15 0.59 16.74
N GLU A 210 16.79 -0.50 16.38
CA GLU A 210 16.30 -1.87 16.57
C GLU A 210 17.15 -2.66 17.60
N VAL A 211 17.45 -2.05 18.76
CA VAL A 211 17.94 -2.77 19.95
C VAL A 211 17.06 -2.43 21.14
#